data_7be34a7537864da913019a63b77afd89
#
_entry.id   7be34a7537864da913019a63b77afd89
#
_cell.length_a   1.000
_cell.length_b   1.000
_cell.length_c   1.000
_cell.angle_alpha   90.00
_cell.angle_beta   90.00
_cell.angle_gamma   90.00
#
_symmetry.space_group_name_H-M   'P 1'
#
loop_
_entity.id
_entity.type
_entity.pdbx_description
1 polymer ?
#
loop_
_entity_poly.entity_id
_entity_poly.type
_entity_poly.pdbx_seq_one_letter_code
_entity_poly.pdbx_strand_id
1 'polypeptide(L)'
;MTPCIVICHFALPIPDEQSLIDIARRSAAKFRKLGDRGLITKDYVRGHDGAGGVYVWKSRAAAEAWFTEEKLQEYTATFGVRPTLTWYDAHLTVDNEAGQTRVNGEAIAED
;
A
#
# COMPACT_ATOMS: atom_id res chain seq x y z
N MET A 1 -15.24 -1.64 -9.41
CA MET A 1 -13.93 -2.28 -9.48
C MET A 1 -13.53 -2.86 -8.14
N THR A 2 -12.98 -4.06 -8.15
CA THR A 2 -12.49 -4.67 -6.91
C THR A 2 -11.16 -4.02 -6.51
N PRO A 3 -11.07 -3.42 -5.32
CA PRO A 3 -9.79 -2.89 -4.85
C PRO A 3 -8.77 -4.00 -4.60
N CYS A 4 -7.51 -3.66 -4.74
CA CYS A 4 -6.39 -4.56 -4.48
C CYS A 4 -5.53 -4.02 -3.34
N ILE A 5 -5.28 -4.85 -2.34
CA ILE A 5 -4.39 -4.51 -1.24
C ILE A 5 -3.05 -5.19 -1.49
N VAL A 6 -1.97 -4.43 -1.44
CA VAL A 6 -0.62 -4.96 -1.56
C VAL A 6 0.16 -4.58 -0.32
N ILE A 7 0.72 -5.59 0.34
CA ILE A 7 1.64 -5.38 1.45
C ILE A 7 3.05 -5.55 0.89
N CYS A 8 3.82 -4.46 0.91
CA CYS A 8 5.21 -4.43 0.47
C CYS A 8 6.09 -4.42 1.73
N HIS A 9 6.69 -5.55 2.05
CA HIS A 9 7.43 -5.73 3.30
C HIS A 9 8.93 -5.83 3.04
N PHE A 10 9.70 -5.04 3.80
CA PHE A 10 11.15 -5.11 3.83
C PHE A 10 11.59 -5.73 5.15
N ALA A 11 12.35 -6.82 5.09
CA ALA A 11 12.96 -7.42 6.27
C ALA A 11 14.17 -6.58 6.71
N LEU A 12 13.89 -5.32 7.03
CA LEU A 12 14.87 -4.30 7.36
C LEU A 12 14.36 -3.54 8.59
N PRO A 13 15.02 -3.66 9.73
CA PRO A 13 14.54 -2.99 10.94
C PRO A 13 14.64 -1.47 10.82
N ILE A 14 13.57 -0.81 11.23
CA ILE A 14 13.54 0.65 11.41
C ILE A 14 13.59 0.87 12.92
N PRO A 15 14.60 1.55 13.46
CA PRO A 15 14.86 1.55 14.90
C PRO A 15 13.78 2.23 15.73
N ASP A 16 13.10 3.23 15.19
CA ASP A 16 12.09 3.96 15.94
C ASP A 16 11.04 4.60 15.03
N GLU A 17 10.01 5.11 15.66
CA GLU A 17 8.89 5.77 15.01
C GLU A 17 9.33 6.97 14.18
N GLN A 18 10.20 7.81 14.74
CA GLN A 18 10.62 9.03 14.06
C GLN A 18 11.39 8.75 12.77
N SER A 19 12.21 7.70 12.76
CA SER A 19 12.94 7.28 11.57
C SER A 19 11.98 6.89 10.44
N LEU A 20 10.90 6.18 10.77
CA LEU A 20 9.88 5.82 9.78
C LEU A 20 9.16 7.07 9.27
N ILE A 21 8.76 7.95 10.16
CA ILE A 21 8.07 9.19 9.80
C ILE A 21 8.93 10.03 8.85
N ASP A 22 10.20 10.15 9.12
CA ASP A 22 11.12 10.92 8.28
C ASP A 22 11.23 10.34 6.88
N ILE A 23 11.35 9.01 6.77
CA ILE A 23 11.38 8.32 5.49
C ILE A 23 10.06 8.54 4.73
N ALA A 24 8.94 8.34 5.42
CA ALA A 24 7.60 8.47 4.84
C ALA A 24 7.36 9.89 4.31
N ARG A 25 7.71 10.90 5.09
CA ARG A 25 7.49 12.30 4.68
C ARG A 25 8.26 12.69 3.43
N ARG A 26 9.45 12.13 3.22
CA ARG A 26 10.24 12.41 2.01
C ARG A 26 9.58 11.86 0.74
N SER A 27 8.82 10.78 0.85
CA SER A 27 8.20 10.13 -0.31
C SER A 27 6.70 10.39 -0.44
N ALA A 28 6.07 11.00 0.57
CA ALA A 28 4.62 11.16 0.61
C ALA A 28 4.05 11.87 -0.63
N ALA A 29 4.69 12.93 -1.09
CA ALA A 29 4.23 13.69 -2.25
C ALA A 29 4.20 12.85 -3.52
N LYS A 30 5.19 11.97 -3.68
CA LYS A 30 5.26 11.03 -4.81
C LYS A 30 4.06 10.09 -4.80
N PHE A 31 3.73 9.53 -3.64
CA PHE A 31 2.61 8.59 -3.53
C PHE A 31 1.26 9.30 -3.62
N ARG A 32 1.18 10.56 -3.21
CA ARG A 32 -0.05 11.34 -3.41
C ARG A 32 -0.37 11.48 -4.90
N LYS A 33 0.63 11.70 -5.73
CA LYS A 33 0.45 11.82 -7.18
C LYS A 33 -0.04 10.51 -7.82
N LEU A 34 0.22 9.38 -7.18
CA LEU A 34 -0.27 8.09 -7.67
C LEU A 34 -1.78 7.93 -7.51
N GLY A 35 -2.46 8.85 -6.82
CA GLY A 35 -3.91 8.89 -6.80
C GLY A 35 -4.51 8.92 -8.22
N ASP A 36 -3.86 9.61 -9.15
CA ASP A 36 -4.27 9.66 -10.55
C ASP A 36 -4.12 8.32 -11.26
N ARG A 37 -3.32 7.41 -10.69
CA ARG A 37 -3.07 6.08 -11.24
C ARG A 37 -3.77 4.97 -10.45
N GLY A 38 -4.65 5.34 -9.53
CA GLY A 38 -5.48 4.40 -8.81
C GLY A 38 -5.05 4.05 -7.39
N LEU A 39 -4.01 4.69 -6.86
CA LEU A 39 -3.66 4.50 -5.44
C LEU A 39 -4.67 5.24 -4.57
N ILE A 40 -5.38 4.49 -3.72
CA ILE A 40 -6.36 5.07 -2.80
C ILE A 40 -5.67 5.54 -1.53
N THR A 41 -4.97 4.63 -0.87
CA THR A 41 -4.22 4.93 0.35
C THR A 41 -2.92 4.15 0.38
N LYS A 42 -1.95 4.68 1.12
CA LYS A 42 -0.75 3.96 1.51
C LYS A 42 -0.46 4.27 2.97
N ASP A 43 -0.36 3.22 3.77
CA ASP A 43 0.12 3.33 5.14
C ASP A 43 1.56 2.84 5.20
N TYR A 44 2.42 3.63 5.83
CA TYR A 44 3.78 3.21 6.12
C TYR A 44 3.76 2.55 7.50
N VAL A 45 4.25 1.33 7.58
CA VAL A 45 4.10 0.50 8.78
C VAL A 45 5.45 -0.01 9.27
N ARG A 46 5.53 -0.21 10.58
CA ARG A 46 6.72 -0.71 11.24
C ARG A 46 6.32 -1.78 12.24
N GLY A 47 7.00 -2.89 12.20
CA GLY A 47 6.80 -4.00 13.13
C GLY A 47 8.12 -4.58 13.60
N HIS A 48 8.07 -5.62 14.41
CA HIS A 48 9.29 -6.25 14.93
C HIS A 48 10.10 -7.00 13.86
N ASP A 49 9.46 -7.39 12.77
CA ASP A 49 10.08 -8.15 11.69
C ASP A 49 10.50 -7.30 10.48
N GLY A 50 10.33 -5.98 10.58
CA GLY A 50 10.68 -5.06 9.51
C GLY A 50 9.70 -3.94 9.34
N ALA A 51 9.68 -3.36 8.15
CA ALA A 51 8.86 -2.21 7.84
C ALA A 51 8.41 -2.25 6.39
N GLY A 52 7.49 -1.38 6.02
CA GLY A 52 7.06 -1.32 4.63
C GLY A 52 5.82 -0.48 4.44
N GLY A 53 5.04 -0.83 3.45
CA GLY A 53 3.81 -0.13 3.11
C GLY A 53 2.63 -1.07 2.90
N VAL A 54 1.47 -0.62 3.33
CA VAL A 54 0.19 -1.26 3.00
C VAL A 54 -0.51 -0.35 2.02
N TYR A 55 -0.68 -0.83 0.79
CA TYR A 55 -1.23 -0.06 -0.30
C TYR A 55 -2.64 -0.54 -0.62
N VAL A 56 -3.56 0.38 -0.82
CA VAL A 56 -4.88 0.06 -1.34
C VAL A 56 -5.02 0.72 -2.71
N TRP A 57 -5.22 -0.09 -3.74
CA TRP A 57 -5.38 0.36 -5.12
C TRP A 57 -6.81 0.15 -5.58
N LYS A 58 -7.28 0.97 -6.51
CA LYS A 58 -8.63 0.83 -7.10
C LYS A 58 -8.83 -0.50 -7.81
N SER A 59 -7.75 -1.09 -8.34
CA SER A 59 -7.81 -2.34 -9.06
C SER A 59 -6.47 -3.07 -8.99
N ARG A 60 -6.50 -4.36 -9.29
CA ARG A 60 -5.29 -5.16 -9.40
C ARG A 60 -4.40 -4.67 -10.54
N ALA A 61 -5.00 -4.28 -11.65
CA ALA A 61 -4.24 -3.76 -12.80
C ALA A 61 -3.45 -2.50 -12.42
N ALA A 62 -4.04 -1.60 -11.63
CA ALA A 62 -3.34 -0.40 -11.15
C ALA A 62 -2.16 -0.77 -10.26
N ALA A 63 -2.35 -1.74 -9.36
CA ALA A 63 -1.28 -2.22 -8.49
C ALA A 63 -0.15 -2.89 -9.28
N GLU A 64 -0.49 -3.74 -10.25
CA GLU A 64 0.50 -4.42 -11.08
C GLU A 64 1.31 -3.43 -11.94
N ALA A 65 0.68 -2.34 -12.37
CA ALA A 65 1.37 -1.31 -13.13
C ALA A 65 2.46 -0.60 -12.32
N TRP A 66 2.32 -0.54 -10.98
CA TRP A 66 3.32 0.04 -10.09
C TRP A 66 4.37 -0.98 -9.66
N PHE A 67 3.94 -2.17 -9.20
CA PHE A 67 4.85 -3.18 -8.65
C PHE A 67 5.42 -4.07 -9.75
N THR A 68 6.15 -3.46 -10.67
CA THR A 68 6.88 -4.16 -11.74
C THR A 68 8.20 -4.71 -11.20
N GLU A 69 8.83 -5.64 -11.94
CA GLU A 69 10.16 -6.13 -11.58
C GLU A 69 11.18 -4.99 -11.53
N GLU A 70 11.08 -4.04 -12.46
CA GLU A 70 11.93 -2.85 -12.47
C GLU A 70 11.78 -2.04 -11.16
N LYS A 71 10.54 -1.85 -10.70
CA LYS A 71 10.26 -1.13 -9.46
C LYS A 71 10.83 -1.86 -8.26
N LEU A 72 10.71 -3.18 -8.22
CA LEU A 72 11.26 -3.98 -7.13
C LEU A 72 12.79 -3.92 -7.11
N GLN A 73 13.42 -3.85 -8.28
CA GLN A 73 14.86 -3.65 -8.37
C GLN A 73 15.29 -2.28 -7.87
N GLU A 74 14.50 -1.24 -8.16
CA GLU A 74 14.75 0.11 -7.63
C GLU A 74 14.66 0.12 -6.09
N TYR A 75 13.64 -0.53 -5.53
CA TYR A 75 13.52 -0.65 -4.07
C TYR A 75 14.70 -1.41 -3.47
N THR A 76 15.12 -2.48 -4.11
CA THR A 76 16.26 -3.27 -3.65
C THR A 76 17.54 -2.44 -3.63
N ALA A 77 17.76 -1.65 -4.68
CA ALA A 77 18.92 -0.76 -4.75
C ALA A 77 18.88 0.33 -3.68
N THR A 78 17.70 0.87 -3.40
CA THR A 78 17.53 1.95 -2.42
C THR A 78 17.69 1.46 -0.98
N PHE A 79 17.11 0.32 -0.65
CA PHE A 79 17.02 -0.18 0.73
C PHE A 79 17.99 -1.31 1.06
N GLY A 80 18.63 -1.88 0.06
CA GLY A 80 19.60 -2.95 0.28
C GLY A 80 19.01 -4.34 0.46
N VAL A 81 17.70 -4.48 0.46
CA VAL A 81 16.99 -5.77 0.51
C VAL A 81 15.82 -5.75 -0.47
N ARG A 82 15.52 -6.91 -1.04
CA ARG A 82 14.36 -7.05 -1.92
C ARG A 82 13.10 -7.18 -1.08
N PRO A 83 12.06 -6.36 -1.35
CA PRO A 83 10.80 -6.49 -0.60
C PRO A 83 10.03 -7.74 -1.01
N THR A 84 9.23 -8.23 -0.07
CA THR A 84 8.25 -9.28 -0.31
C THR A 84 6.90 -8.62 -0.53
N LEU A 85 6.18 -9.05 -1.57
CA LEU A 85 4.84 -8.55 -1.86
C LEU A 85 3.80 -9.60 -1.50
N THR A 86 2.75 -9.18 -0.83
CA THR A 86 1.57 -10.00 -0.57
C THR A 86 0.36 -9.28 -1.15
N TRP A 87 -0.45 -10.00 -1.92
CA TRP A 87 -1.53 -9.47 -2.73
C TRP A 87 -2.88 -10.00 -2.25
N TYR A 88 -3.88 -9.12 -2.13
CA TYR A 88 -5.23 -9.50 -1.77
C TYR A 88 -6.23 -8.71 -2.61
N ASP A 89 -7.30 -9.37 -3.03
CA ASP A 89 -8.45 -8.70 -3.62
C ASP A 89 -9.44 -8.38 -2.49
N ALA A 90 -9.79 -7.11 -2.34
CA ALA A 90 -10.69 -6.67 -1.27
C ALA A 90 -12.13 -6.67 -1.77
N HIS A 91 -12.79 -7.83 -1.69
CA HIS A 91 -14.14 -8.00 -2.22
C HIS A 91 -15.21 -7.31 -1.41
N LEU A 92 -15.03 -7.15 -0.10
CA LEU A 92 -15.97 -6.44 0.75
C LEU A 92 -15.22 -5.59 1.77
N THR A 93 -15.62 -4.33 1.92
CA THR A 93 -15.01 -3.40 2.87
C THR A 93 -16.09 -2.81 3.76
N VAL A 94 -15.88 -2.91 5.07
CA VAL A 94 -16.68 -2.17 6.05
C VAL A 94 -15.89 -0.92 6.41
N ASP A 95 -16.41 0.24 6.03
CA ASP A 95 -15.77 1.53 6.26
C ASP A 95 -16.60 2.34 7.25
N ASN A 96 -16.22 2.29 8.51
CA ASN A 96 -16.97 2.94 9.58
C ASN A 96 -16.80 4.46 9.58
N GLU A 97 -15.70 4.99 9.04
CA GLU A 97 -15.54 6.44 8.92
C GLU A 97 -16.50 7.02 7.89
N ALA A 98 -16.64 6.36 6.75
CA ALA A 98 -17.58 6.77 5.71
C ALA A 98 -19.00 6.29 5.98
N GLY A 99 -19.19 5.37 6.94
CA GLY A 99 -20.49 4.78 7.23
C GLY A 99 -21.02 3.93 6.09
N GLN A 100 -20.13 3.21 5.40
CA GLN A 100 -20.46 2.45 4.20
C GLN A 100 -19.99 1.01 4.27
N THR A 101 -20.74 0.13 3.61
CA THR A 101 -20.24 -1.18 3.22
C THR A 101 -20.11 -1.17 1.71
N ARG A 102 -18.97 -1.62 1.21
CA ARG A 102 -18.71 -1.67 -0.24
C ARG A 102 -18.45 -3.10 -0.67
N VAL A 103 -19.05 -3.48 -1.79
CA VAL A 103 -18.78 -4.75 -2.46
C VAL A 103 -18.07 -4.44 -3.77
N ASN A 104 -16.87 -5.00 -3.94
CA ASN A 104 -16.02 -4.75 -5.10
C ASN A 104 -15.87 -3.24 -5.40
N GLY A 105 -15.68 -2.46 -4.34
CA GLY A 105 -15.45 -1.02 -4.45
C GLY A 105 -16.69 -0.16 -4.53
N GLU A 106 -17.90 -0.76 -4.55
CA GLU A 106 -19.14 0.00 -4.70
C GLU A 106 -19.99 -0.08 -3.44
N ALA A 107 -20.49 1.08 -2.97
CA ALA A 107 -21.34 1.15 -1.79
C ALA A 107 -22.64 0.39 -2.03
N ILE A 108 -23.06 -0.35 -1.01
CA ILE A 108 -24.32 -1.11 -1.04
C ILE A 108 -25.19 -0.70 0.14
N ALA A 109 -26.48 -1.06 0.07
CA ALA A 109 -27.39 -0.89 1.21
C ALA A 109 -27.01 -1.86 2.32
N GLU A 110 -27.11 -1.41 3.57
CA GLU A 110 -26.85 -2.28 4.73
C GLU A 110 -28.02 -3.24 4.96
N ASP A 111 -27.70 -4.44 5.36
CA ASP A 111 -28.71 -5.44 5.73
C ASP A 111 -29.17 -5.24 7.17
#